data_7cf79dbc0e588213dc61aa74dec87829
#
_entry.id   7cf79dbc0e588213dc61aa74dec87829
#
_cell.length_a   1.000
_cell.length_b   1.000
_cell.length_c   1.000
_cell.angle_alpha   90.00
_cell.angle_beta   90.00
_cell.angle_gamma   90.00
#
_symmetry.space_group_name_H-M   'P 1'
#
loop_
_entity.id
_entity.type
_entity.pdbx_description
1 polymer ?
#
loop_
_entity_poly.entity_id
_entity_poly.type
_entity_poly.pdbx_seq_one_letter_code
_entity_poly.pdbx_strand_id
1 'polypeptide(L)'
;MSEMIVKVKEPIKQEYDLVQKGQVIFTYFHFASSERLTQAMVDSKAVCIAYETVEDPDGSLPLLTPMSEVAGRMAIQQGAKYLEMAQGGHGVLLGGVPGVDPGTVVVIGGGVVGVNAAKMACGVGAKVYMMDMNLD
;
A
#
# COMPACT_ATOMS: atom_id res chain seq x y z
N MET A 1 7.18 33.47 -3.97
CA MET A 1 6.21 32.37 -3.88
C MET A 1 6.81 31.17 -4.62
N SER A 2 6.69 29.95 -4.12
CA SER A 2 7.31 28.78 -4.76
C SER A 2 6.49 28.35 -5.97
N GLU A 3 7.16 28.10 -7.10
CA GLU A 3 6.50 27.57 -8.31
C GLU A 3 6.17 26.08 -8.17
N MET A 4 6.98 25.35 -7.38
CA MET A 4 6.82 23.94 -7.13
C MET A 4 6.88 23.62 -5.63
N ILE A 5 5.99 22.76 -5.18
CA ILE A 5 5.96 22.21 -3.83
C ILE A 5 6.21 20.71 -3.94
N VAL A 6 7.22 20.23 -3.22
CA VAL A 6 7.53 18.80 -3.06
C VAL A 6 7.24 18.42 -1.62
N LYS A 7 6.43 17.41 -1.41
CA LYS A 7 6.10 16.90 -0.07
C LYS A 7 5.85 15.39 -0.13
N VAL A 8 5.83 14.74 1.02
CA VAL A 8 5.65 13.28 1.09
C VAL A 8 4.17 12.92 1.07
N LYS A 9 3.36 13.59 1.90
CA LYS A 9 1.94 13.31 2.05
C LYS A 9 1.09 14.34 1.30
N GLU A 10 -0.13 13.93 0.98
CA GLU A 10 -1.16 14.75 0.36
C GLU A 10 -1.37 16.07 1.14
N PRO A 11 -1.81 17.14 0.45
CA PRO A 11 -2.25 18.35 1.13
C PRO A 11 -3.37 18.07 2.14
N ILE A 12 -3.28 18.67 3.31
CA ILE A 12 -4.32 18.61 4.34
C ILE A 12 -5.29 19.79 4.19
N LYS A 13 -6.45 19.74 4.85
CA LYS A 13 -7.51 20.74 4.71
C LYS A 13 -7.04 22.19 4.88
N GLN A 14 -6.11 22.43 5.81
CA GLN A 14 -5.56 23.76 6.08
C GLN A 14 -4.65 24.28 4.96
N GLU A 15 -4.19 23.40 4.07
CA GLU A 15 -3.30 23.72 2.96
C GLU A 15 -4.05 24.01 1.66
N TYR A 16 -5.33 23.60 1.53
CA TYR A 16 -6.07 23.70 0.27
C TYR A 16 -6.15 25.13 -0.26
N ASP A 17 -6.43 26.09 0.61
CA ASP A 17 -6.56 27.50 0.25
C ASP A 17 -5.21 28.19 -0.04
N LEU A 18 -4.09 27.50 0.27
CA LEU A 18 -2.75 28.01 0.01
C LEU A 18 -2.24 27.62 -1.38
N VAL A 19 -2.85 26.60 -1.98
CA VAL A 19 -2.49 26.10 -3.31
C VAL A 19 -2.94 27.09 -4.38
N GLN A 20 -2.04 27.41 -5.30
CA GLN A 20 -2.30 28.44 -6.32
C GLN A 20 -2.42 27.85 -7.72
N LYS A 21 -3.18 28.57 -8.55
CA LYS A 21 -3.34 28.23 -9.97
C LYS A 21 -1.97 28.14 -10.66
N GLY A 22 -1.73 27.02 -11.33
CA GLY A 22 -0.51 26.75 -12.09
C GLY A 22 0.69 26.33 -11.24
N GLN A 23 0.54 26.31 -9.89
CA GLN A 23 1.58 25.81 -9.01
C GLN A 23 1.72 24.29 -9.19
N VAL A 24 2.94 23.76 -9.26
CA VAL A 24 3.21 22.34 -9.34
C VAL A 24 3.25 21.74 -7.94
N ILE A 25 2.48 20.69 -7.69
CA ILE A 25 2.53 19.93 -6.43
C ILE A 25 2.93 18.49 -6.75
N PHE A 26 4.05 18.06 -6.20
CA PHE A 26 4.61 16.72 -6.39
C PHE A 26 4.63 15.98 -5.06
N THR A 27 3.74 14.99 -4.90
CA THR A 27 3.50 14.27 -3.63
C THR A 27 2.73 12.96 -3.88
N TYR A 28 2.61 12.11 -2.84
CA TYR A 28 1.57 11.07 -2.82
C TYR A 28 0.22 11.73 -2.57
N PHE A 29 -0.70 11.66 -3.53
CA PHE A 29 -2.01 12.29 -3.40
C PHE A 29 -3.10 11.38 -2.86
N HIS A 30 -3.11 10.11 -3.23
CA HIS A 30 -4.19 9.18 -2.87
C HIS A 30 -5.59 9.72 -3.20
N PHE A 31 -5.77 10.33 -4.36
CA PHE A 31 -7.02 11.00 -4.76
C PHE A 31 -8.27 10.14 -4.57
N ALA A 32 -8.18 8.84 -4.86
CA ALA A 32 -9.30 7.90 -4.72
C ALA A 32 -9.80 7.77 -3.26
N SER A 33 -9.01 8.13 -2.27
CA SER A 33 -9.37 8.05 -0.85
C SER A 33 -10.13 9.27 -0.33
N SER A 34 -10.13 10.40 -1.08
CA SER A 34 -10.69 11.67 -0.60
C SER A 34 -11.26 12.52 -1.74
N GLU A 35 -12.56 12.45 -1.95
CA GLU A 35 -13.30 13.31 -2.87
C GLU A 35 -13.03 14.80 -2.59
N ARG A 36 -12.99 15.18 -1.31
CA ARG A 36 -12.74 16.54 -0.88
C ARG A 36 -11.36 17.05 -1.32
N LEU A 37 -10.31 16.25 -1.16
CA LEU A 37 -8.97 16.60 -1.63
C LEU A 37 -8.96 16.76 -3.15
N THR A 38 -9.56 15.81 -3.84
CA THR A 38 -9.66 15.82 -5.30
C THR A 38 -10.34 17.08 -5.79
N GLN A 39 -11.49 17.44 -5.21
CA GLN A 39 -12.21 18.66 -5.59
C GLN A 39 -11.40 19.92 -5.29
N ALA A 40 -10.74 20.00 -4.13
CA ALA A 40 -9.91 21.15 -3.79
C ALA A 40 -8.75 21.35 -4.77
N MET A 41 -8.11 20.28 -5.22
CA MET A 41 -7.03 20.34 -6.22
C MET A 41 -7.56 20.74 -7.60
N VAL A 42 -8.72 20.24 -8.01
CA VAL A 42 -9.39 20.67 -9.26
C VAL A 42 -9.72 22.17 -9.22
N ASP A 43 -10.31 22.64 -8.12
CA ASP A 43 -10.72 24.04 -7.96
C ASP A 43 -9.51 24.99 -7.93
N SER A 44 -8.40 24.56 -7.34
CA SER A 44 -7.15 25.34 -7.30
C SER A 44 -6.51 25.55 -8.67
N LYS A 45 -6.79 24.68 -9.64
CA LYS A 45 -6.15 24.65 -10.97
C LYS A 45 -4.62 24.51 -10.91
N ALA A 46 -4.12 23.84 -9.88
CA ALA A 46 -2.72 23.47 -9.75
C ALA A 46 -2.38 22.31 -10.69
N VAL A 47 -1.09 22.11 -10.94
CA VAL A 47 -0.57 20.94 -11.64
C VAL A 47 -0.18 19.90 -10.59
N CYS A 48 -0.97 18.84 -10.48
CA CYS A 48 -0.75 17.78 -9.51
C CYS A 48 -0.01 16.60 -10.16
N ILE A 49 1.14 16.25 -9.63
CA ILE A 49 1.94 15.08 -10.05
C ILE A 49 1.97 14.11 -8.86
N ALA A 50 1.27 12.99 -9.01
CA ALA A 50 1.20 11.98 -7.96
C ALA A 50 2.38 11.01 -8.06
N TYR A 51 3.10 10.78 -6.95
CA TYR A 51 4.20 9.82 -6.92
C TYR A 51 3.74 8.41 -7.29
N GLU A 52 2.55 8.01 -6.83
CA GLU A 52 1.99 6.69 -7.06
C GLU A 52 1.62 6.38 -8.51
N THR A 53 1.64 7.38 -9.37
CA THR A 53 1.33 7.24 -10.80
C THR A 53 2.52 7.57 -11.71
N VAL A 54 3.70 7.81 -11.15
CA VAL A 54 4.93 7.93 -11.95
C VAL A 54 5.29 6.55 -12.46
N GLU A 55 5.32 6.43 -13.77
CA GLU A 55 5.50 5.16 -14.49
C GLU A 55 6.76 5.19 -15.33
N ASP A 56 7.53 4.13 -15.28
CA ASP A 56 8.66 3.90 -16.19
C ASP A 56 8.19 3.37 -17.55
N PRO A 57 9.02 3.42 -18.61
CA PRO A 57 8.65 2.95 -19.94
C PRO A 57 8.19 1.48 -20.02
N ASP A 58 8.56 0.66 -19.05
CA ASP A 58 8.17 -0.75 -18.93
C ASP A 58 6.83 -0.96 -18.19
N GLY A 59 6.16 0.13 -17.76
CA GLY A 59 4.92 0.08 -16.99
C GLY A 59 5.12 -0.09 -15.49
N SER A 60 6.35 -0.15 -15.00
CA SER A 60 6.62 -0.23 -13.56
C SER A 60 6.37 1.10 -12.86
N LEU A 61 6.01 1.04 -11.57
CA LEU A 61 5.72 2.20 -10.73
C LEU A 61 6.81 2.34 -9.64
N PRO A 62 7.99 2.89 -9.98
CA PRO A 62 9.17 2.84 -9.11
C PRO A 62 8.97 3.55 -7.78
N LEU A 63 8.14 4.60 -7.73
CA LEU A 63 7.88 5.34 -6.51
C LEU A 63 6.78 4.70 -5.65
N LEU A 64 5.98 3.78 -6.20
CA LEU A 64 4.97 3.00 -5.46
C LEU A 64 5.54 1.68 -4.92
N THR A 65 6.47 1.07 -5.63
CA THR A 65 7.05 -0.25 -5.29
C THR A 65 7.51 -0.37 -3.84
N PRO A 66 8.29 0.58 -3.25
CA PRO A 66 8.72 0.45 -1.85
C PRO A 66 7.57 0.40 -0.85
N MET A 67 6.49 1.16 -1.10
CA MET A 67 5.30 1.14 -0.25
C MET A 67 4.54 -0.18 -0.36
N SER A 68 4.47 -0.74 -1.57
CA SER A 68 3.87 -2.03 -1.84
C SER A 68 4.62 -3.17 -1.15
N GLU A 69 5.96 -3.11 -1.12
CA GLU A 69 6.78 -4.07 -0.38
C GLU A 69 6.50 -4.02 1.13
N VAL A 70 6.45 -2.81 1.70
CA VAL A 70 6.12 -2.63 3.12
C VAL A 70 4.72 -3.17 3.41
N ALA A 71 3.72 -2.83 2.56
CA ALA A 71 2.34 -3.28 2.73
C ALA A 71 2.24 -4.82 2.74
N GLY A 72 2.89 -5.50 1.80
CA GLY A 72 2.91 -6.97 1.73
C GLY A 72 3.51 -7.61 2.99
N ARG A 73 4.63 -7.08 3.47
CA ARG A 73 5.29 -7.59 4.70
C ARG A 73 4.43 -7.34 5.94
N MET A 74 3.85 -6.15 6.05
CA MET A 74 2.97 -5.80 7.17
C MET A 74 1.68 -6.60 7.18
N ALA A 75 1.14 -6.99 6.02
CA ALA A 75 -0.09 -7.77 5.93
C ALA A 75 0.00 -9.07 6.75
N ILE A 76 1.12 -9.78 6.67
CA ILE A 76 1.32 -11.02 7.43
C ILE A 76 1.53 -10.73 8.92
N GLN A 77 2.27 -9.68 9.26
CA GLN A 77 2.48 -9.29 10.66
C GLN A 77 1.15 -8.92 11.32
N GLN A 78 0.32 -8.12 10.66
CA GLN A 78 -1.00 -7.75 11.18
C GLN A 78 -1.96 -8.94 11.19
N GLY A 79 -1.95 -9.76 10.15
CA GLY A 79 -2.74 -11.00 10.09
C GLY A 79 -2.41 -11.93 11.26
N ALA A 80 -1.14 -12.16 11.54
CA ALA A 80 -0.71 -12.97 12.69
C ALA A 80 -1.23 -12.38 14.02
N LYS A 81 -1.11 -11.07 14.20
CA LYS A 81 -1.62 -10.38 15.40
C LYS A 81 -3.13 -10.60 15.59
N TYR A 82 -3.92 -10.41 14.52
CA TYR A 82 -5.39 -10.55 14.62
C TYR A 82 -5.86 -12.01 14.69
N LEU A 83 -4.99 -12.99 14.48
CA LEU A 83 -5.26 -14.40 14.77
C LEU A 83 -5.14 -14.74 16.26
N GLU A 84 -4.52 -13.90 17.07
CA GLU A 84 -4.38 -14.08 18.51
C GLU A 84 -5.75 -13.99 19.21
N MET A 85 -5.99 -14.85 20.21
CA MET A 85 -7.24 -14.83 20.98
C MET A 85 -7.47 -13.51 21.69
N ALA A 86 -6.41 -12.85 22.16
CA ALA A 86 -6.48 -11.54 22.81
C ALA A 86 -6.99 -10.42 21.87
N GLN A 87 -6.91 -10.63 20.54
CA GLN A 87 -7.43 -9.73 19.53
C GLN A 87 -8.79 -10.19 18.94
N GLY A 88 -9.42 -11.20 19.54
CA GLY A 88 -10.65 -11.79 19.06
C GLY A 88 -10.46 -12.83 17.93
N GLY A 89 -9.24 -13.25 17.67
CA GLY A 89 -8.90 -14.28 16.71
C GLY A 89 -9.12 -15.69 17.25
N HIS A 90 -8.88 -16.69 16.40
CA HIS A 90 -9.08 -18.11 16.72
C HIS A 90 -7.90 -18.79 17.43
N GLY A 91 -6.84 -18.05 17.78
CA GLY A 91 -5.65 -18.61 18.42
C GLY A 91 -4.78 -19.44 17.46
N VAL A 92 -4.74 -19.08 16.19
CA VAL A 92 -3.92 -19.80 15.18
C VAL A 92 -2.51 -19.26 15.17
N LEU A 93 -1.52 -20.14 15.37
CA LEU A 93 -0.11 -19.84 15.18
C LEU A 93 0.26 -20.18 13.72
N LEU A 94 0.68 -19.19 12.93
CA LEU A 94 0.92 -19.38 11.50
C LEU A 94 1.95 -20.45 11.19
N GLY A 95 3.04 -20.54 11.98
CA GLY A 95 4.09 -21.53 11.77
C GLY A 95 3.79 -22.91 12.34
N GLY A 96 2.69 -23.05 13.10
CA GLY A 96 2.43 -24.29 13.86
C GLY A 96 3.50 -24.58 14.91
N VAL A 97 3.40 -25.76 15.52
CA VAL A 97 4.41 -26.34 16.45
C VAL A 97 4.38 -27.86 16.28
N PRO A 98 5.36 -28.63 16.80
CA PRO A 98 5.29 -30.08 16.78
C PRO A 98 3.95 -30.61 17.31
N GLY A 99 3.21 -31.33 16.46
CA GLY A 99 1.88 -31.84 16.76
C GLY A 99 0.70 -30.91 16.44
N VAL A 100 0.96 -29.67 15.98
CA VAL A 100 -0.06 -28.74 15.52
C VAL A 100 0.32 -28.22 14.13
N ASP A 101 -0.54 -28.43 13.16
CA ASP A 101 -0.30 -27.99 11.78
C ASP A 101 -0.17 -26.46 11.66
N PRO A 102 0.66 -25.97 10.73
CA PRO A 102 0.76 -24.55 10.44
C PRO A 102 -0.55 -23.99 9.88
N GLY A 103 -0.77 -22.71 10.12
CA GLY A 103 -1.88 -21.97 9.53
C GLY A 103 -1.76 -21.89 8.01
N THR A 104 -2.91 -21.77 7.34
CA THR A 104 -2.99 -21.58 5.89
C THR A 104 -3.19 -20.11 5.56
N VAL A 105 -2.35 -19.58 4.68
CA VAL A 105 -2.44 -18.22 4.13
C VAL A 105 -2.75 -18.32 2.64
N VAL A 106 -3.82 -17.65 2.22
CA VAL A 106 -4.18 -17.52 0.81
C VAL A 106 -3.89 -16.09 0.37
N VAL A 107 -3.04 -15.95 -0.65
CA VAL A 107 -2.68 -14.66 -1.26
C VAL A 107 -3.38 -14.58 -2.62
N ILE A 108 -4.21 -13.54 -2.78
CA ILE A 108 -4.92 -13.26 -4.03
C ILE A 108 -4.25 -12.06 -4.69
N GLY A 109 -3.59 -12.29 -5.80
CA GLY A 109 -2.75 -11.32 -6.52
C GLY A 109 -1.25 -11.57 -6.29
N GLY A 110 -0.51 -11.82 -7.36
CA GLY A 110 0.95 -12.08 -7.37
C GLY A 110 1.82 -10.85 -7.64
N GLY A 111 1.26 -9.62 -7.57
CA GLY A 111 2.03 -8.38 -7.70
C GLY A 111 2.99 -8.14 -6.52
N VAL A 112 3.62 -6.96 -6.48
CA VAL A 112 4.63 -6.62 -5.46
C VAL A 112 4.16 -6.88 -4.04
N VAL A 113 2.92 -6.48 -3.70
CA VAL A 113 2.32 -6.71 -2.38
C VAL A 113 2.18 -8.20 -2.09
N GLY A 114 1.55 -8.95 -3.01
CA GLY A 114 1.27 -10.37 -2.82
C GLY A 114 2.53 -11.22 -2.70
N VAL A 115 3.53 -10.98 -3.55
CA VAL A 115 4.82 -11.69 -3.49
C VAL A 115 5.53 -11.43 -2.15
N ASN A 116 5.52 -10.19 -1.66
CA ASN A 116 6.12 -9.87 -0.37
C ASN A 116 5.33 -10.48 0.79
N ALA A 117 4.00 -10.50 0.73
CA ALA A 117 3.17 -11.20 1.70
C ALA A 117 3.46 -12.71 1.72
N ALA A 118 3.49 -13.34 0.55
CA ALA A 118 3.80 -14.77 0.42
C ALA A 118 5.19 -15.10 0.99
N LYS A 119 6.21 -14.31 0.67
CA LYS A 119 7.57 -14.48 1.24
C LYS A 119 7.56 -14.43 2.76
N MET A 120 6.86 -13.47 3.35
CA MET A 120 6.77 -13.36 4.82
C MET A 120 6.01 -14.53 5.42
N ALA A 121 4.87 -14.92 4.83
CA ALA A 121 4.08 -16.05 5.30
C ALA A 121 4.86 -17.38 5.26
N CYS A 122 5.60 -17.63 4.17
CA CYS A 122 6.51 -18.77 4.09
C CYS A 122 7.62 -18.68 5.13
N GLY A 123 8.19 -17.49 5.36
CA GLY A 123 9.25 -17.27 6.32
C GLY A 123 8.84 -17.55 7.76
N VAL A 124 7.59 -17.37 8.13
CA VAL A 124 7.06 -17.74 9.46
C VAL A 124 6.56 -19.20 9.51
N GLY A 125 6.70 -19.96 8.42
CA GLY A 125 6.36 -21.38 8.38
C GLY A 125 4.89 -21.70 8.06
N ALA A 126 4.11 -20.72 7.58
CA ALA A 126 2.73 -20.96 7.16
C ALA A 126 2.65 -21.80 5.87
N LYS A 127 1.54 -22.51 5.68
CA LYS A 127 1.18 -23.10 4.39
C LYS A 127 0.60 -22.01 3.49
N VAL A 128 1.27 -21.71 2.36
CA VAL A 128 0.91 -20.60 1.50
C VAL A 128 0.37 -21.08 0.15
N TYR A 129 -0.78 -20.53 -0.24
CA TYR A 129 -1.32 -20.62 -1.59
C TYR A 129 -1.37 -19.24 -2.20
N MET A 130 -0.79 -19.05 -3.38
CA MET A 130 -0.86 -17.82 -4.14
C MET A 130 -1.65 -18.05 -5.43
N MET A 131 -2.55 -17.11 -5.75
CA MET A 131 -3.37 -17.14 -6.95
C MET A 131 -3.22 -15.82 -7.69
N ASP A 132 -3.00 -15.88 -9.00
CA ASP A 132 -3.00 -14.72 -9.89
C ASP A 132 -3.64 -15.10 -11.23
N MET A 133 -4.09 -14.10 -11.97
CA MET A 133 -4.56 -14.28 -13.35
C MET A 133 -3.40 -14.42 -14.34
N ASN A 134 -2.27 -13.78 -14.02
CA ASN A 134 -1.01 -13.94 -14.75
C ASN A 134 -0.10 -14.86 -13.96
N LEU A 135 0.38 -15.92 -14.60
CA LEU A 135 1.26 -16.94 -14.00
C LEU A 135 2.70 -16.90 -14.55
N ASP A 136 3.02 -15.88 -15.40
CA ASP A 136 4.34 -15.68 -16.00
C ASP A 136 5.25 -14.84 -15.11
#